data_4494b10522150b05d4d6d56466b58e13
#
_entry.id   4494b10522150b05d4d6d56466b58e13
#
_cell.length_a   1.000
_cell.length_b   1.000
_cell.length_c   1.000
_cell.angle_alpha   90.00
_cell.angle_beta   90.00
_cell.angle_gamma   90.00
#
_symmetry.space_group_name_H-M   'P 1'
#
loop_
_entity.id
_entity.type
_entity.pdbx_description
1 polymer ?
#
loop_
_entity_poly.entity_id
_entity_poly.type
_entity_poly.pdbx_seq_one_letter_code
_entity_poly.pdbx_strand_id
1 'polypeptide(L)'
;VDQQIDAFAEQIGSMEKLINYYNKNSEQELRNEMFELNKSSELAKKMQEKIIEETEVTPEEVRQFFNSIPKDDRPFFGTELKVAQIVVIPKTTEEEKKKVIDRLKEFKADVEDNGANFTTKVVLYSDDIASRRSGGKLTLNRKKQRGNFDRNFVETVFSLREGEISDPFESDFGYFIIILDKIRGQEYDVRYILLRPKLKPFDIAEAAKKLENARNTILSGDLTFAEVALEISDETETKFEGGKLINPETQDFNFELTKMDPELYSQIEKLKDGDVSIVLRDEDRLNPVKFKILTVTDRIDEHEANFATDYIKIQALALQNKKLKEIEKWQNTKIDDTYIKIANEYKGCEFFSNWLKQ
;
A
#
# COMPACT_ATOMS: atom_id res chain seq x y z
N VAL A 1 19.47 -0.64 10.86
CA VAL A 1 20.88 -0.78 10.44
C VAL A 1 21.25 -2.25 10.32
N ASP A 2 21.06 -3.09 11.35
CA ASP A 2 21.48 -4.49 11.33
C ASP A 2 20.85 -5.30 10.17
N GLN A 3 19.53 -5.24 10.02
CA GLN A 3 18.83 -5.90 8.91
C GLN A 3 19.31 -5.42 7.53
N GLN A 4 19.65 -4.14 7.41
CA GLN A 4 20.15 -3.56 6.17
C GLN A 4 21.55 -4.04 5.83
N ILE A 5 22.44 -4.14 6.84
CA ILE A 5 23.78 -4.66 6.68
C ILE A 5 23.75 -6.14 6.31
N ASP A 6 22.90 -6.92 6.99
CA ASP A 6 22.72 -8.34 6.70
C ASP A 6 22.21 -8.57 5.27
N ALA A 7 21.24 -7.76 4.81
CA ALA A 7 20.75 -7.81 3.43
C ALA A 7 21.86 -7.44 2.40
N PHE A 8 22.67 -6.43 2.69
CA PHE A 8 23.82 -6.10 1.82
C PHE A 8 24.87 -7.20 1.78
N ALA A 9 25.13 -7.86 2.94
CA ALA A 9 26.06 -8.99 3.00
C ALA A 9 25.57 -10.17 2.15
N GLU A 10 24.26 -10.47 2.18
CA GLU A 10 23.63 -11.48 1.33
C GLU A 10 23.75 -11.11 -0.17
N GLN A 11 23.49 -9.85 -0.52
CA GLN A 11 23.56 -9.37 -1.90
C GLN A 11 24.99 -9.43 -2.48
N ILE A 12 26.02 -9.10 -1.68
CA ILE A 12 27.44 -9.13 -2.08
C ILE A 12 28.00 -10.57 -1.96
N GLY A 13 27.32 -11.43 -1.22
CA GLY A 13 27.61 -12.86 -1.08
C GLY A 13 28.29 -13.26 0.25
N SER A 14 28.77 -12.32 1.06
CA SER A 14 29.18 -12.58 2.45
C SER A 14 29.51 -11.29 3.21
N MET A 15 29.45 -11.35 4.54
CA MET A 15 29.87 -10.26 5.43
C MET A 15 31.35 -9.88 5.24
N GLU A 16 32.22 -10.84 5.01
CA GLU A 16 33.65 -10.59 4.78
C GLU A 16 33.88 -9.77 3.51
N LYS A 17 33.17 -10.07 2.43
CA LYS A 17 33.22 -9.28 1.18
C LYS A 17 32.68 -7.87 1.38
N LEU A 18 31.63 -7.72 2.18
CA LEU A 18 31.04 -6.42 2.51
C LEU A 18 32.06 -5.55 3.31
N ILE A 19 32.69 -6.14 4.34
CA ILE A 19 33.73 -5.46 5.14
C ILE A 19 34.89 -4.98 4.24
N ASN A 20 35.36 -5.85 3.35
CA ASN A 20 36.42 -5.51 2.40
C ASN A 20 36.01 -4.44 1.39
N TYR A 21 34.76 -4.49 0.90
CA TYR A 21 34.21 -3.48 -0.02
C TYR A 21 34.20 -2.08 0.60
N TYR A 22 33.86 -1.97 1.89
CA TYR A 22 33.89 -0.68 2.61
C TYR A 22 35.27 -0.37 3.25
N ASN A 23 36.32 -1.16 2.99
CA ASN A 23 37.65 -1.01 3.56
C ASN A 23 37.66 -0.91 5.09
N LYS A 24 36.93 -1.80 5.75
CA LYS A 24 36.84 -1.86 7.22
C LYS A 24 37.66 -3.04 7.75
N ASN A 25 38.04 -2.96 9.04
CA ASN A 25 38.84 -3.99 9.66
C ASN A 25 37.98 -5.05 10.37
N SER A 26 36.69 -4.73 10.62
CA SER A 26 35.78 -5.64 11.31
C SER A 26 34.31 -5.30 11.01
N GLU A 27 33.44 -6.30 11.22
CA GLU A 27 32.00 -6.12 11.18
C GLU A 27 31.53 -5.04 12.16
N GLN A 28 32.09 -5.00 13.37
CA GLN A 28 31.72 -4.03 14.39
C GLN A 28 32.06 -2.59 13.96
N GLU A 29 33.19 -2.39 13.32
CA GLU A 29 33.59 -1.08 12.76
C GLU A 29 32.64 -0.66 11.67
N LEU A 30 32.27 -1.55 10.76
CA LEU A 30 31.30 -1.29 9.70
C LEU A 30 29.92 -0.94 10.29
N ARG A 31 29.42 -1.71 11.25
CA ARG A 31 28.14 -1.48 11.92
C ARG A 31 28.10 -0.13 12.63
N ASN A 32 29.16 0.20 13.35
CA ASN A 32 29.27 1.49 14.06
C ASN A 32 29.26 2.67 13.08
N GLU A 33 30.03 2.60 12.00
CA GLU A 33 30.06 3.66 11.00
C GLU A 33 28.72 3.83 10.29
N MET A 34 28.12 2.73 9.83
CA MET A 34 26.81 2.77 9.21
C MET A 34 25.72 3.30 10.17
N PHE A 35 25.84 2.98 11.46
CA PHE A 35 24.95 3.53 12.48
C PHE A 35 25.10 5.04 12.61
N GLU A 36 26.33 5.56 12.74
CA GLU A 36 26.55 7.02 12.87
C GLU A 36 26.15 7.78 11.60
N LEU A 37 26.42 7.21 10.41
CA LEU A 37 25.96 7.80 9.14
C LEU A 37 24.42 7.86 9.06
N ASN A 38 23.75 6.75 9.34
CA ASN A 38 22.29 6.70 9.32
C ASN A 38 21.68 7.61 10.38
N LYS A 39 22.25 7.64 11.58
CA LYS A 39 21.81 8.55 12.66
C LYS A 39 21.95 10.01 12.25
N SER A 40 23.09 10.39 11.66
CA SER A 40 23.31 11.75 11.16
C SER A 40 22.33 12.12 10.05
N SER A 41 22.08 11.22 9.11
CA SER A 41 21.11 11.39 8.03
C SER A 41 19.68 11.55 8.58
N GLU A 42 19.27 10.68 9.50
CA GLU A 42 17.95 10.75 10.14
C GLU A 42 17.75 12.02 10.96
N LEU A 43 18.78 12.46 11.68
CA LEU A 43 18.73 13.72 12.44
C LEU A 43 18.61 14.93 11.52
N ALA A 44 19.37 14.93 10.38
CA ALA A 44 19.28 15.98 9.39
C ALA A 44 17.90 16.03 8.74
N LYS A 45 17.35 14.87 8.36
CA LYS A 45 16.00 14.75 7.80
C LYS A 45 14.93 15.26 8.79
N LYS A 46 14.97 14.81 10.05
CA LYS A 46 14.03 15.28 11.09
C LYS A 46 14.14 16.78 11.33
N MET A 47 15.36 17.33 11.24
CA MET A 47 15.55 18.77 11.38
C MET A 47 14.96 19.54 10.20
N GLN A 48 15.13 19.05 8.98
CA GLN A 48 14.48 19.62 7.79
C GLN A 48 12.97 19.57 7.92
N GLU A 49 12.40 18.40 8.28
CA GLU A 49 10.96 18.24 8.53
C GLU A 49 10.45 19.27 9.54
N LYS A 50 11.16 19.46 10.66
CA LYS A 50 10.79 20.45 11.69
C LYS A 50 10.85 21.89 11.19
N ILE A 51 11.82 22.23 10.32
CA ILE A 51 11.94 23.58 9.77
C ILE A 51 10.76 23.91 8.87
N ILE A 52 10.27 22.91 8.11
CA ILE A 52 9.22 23.09 7.11
C ILE A 52 7.82 22.69 7.62
N GLU A 53 7.68 22.21 8.87
CA GLU A 53 6.44 21.66 9.43
C GLU A 53 5.24 22.61 9.30
N GLU A 54 5.46 23.89 9.54
CA GLU A 54 4.43 24.94 9.48
C GLU A 54 4.44 25.72 8.16
N THR A 55 5.21 25.25 7.14
CA THR A 55 5.34 25.97 5.88
C THR A 55 4.12 25.71 5.00
N GLU A 56 3.34 26.74 4.78
CA GLU A 56 2.18 26.76 3.89
C GLU A 56 2.33 27.82 2.80
N VAL A 57 1.56 27.70 1.73
CA VAL A 57 1.51 28.73 0.67
C VAL A 57 0.10 29.31 0.53
N THR A 58 0.01 30.62 0.46
CA THR A 58 -1.23 31.32 0.16
C THR A 58 -1.50 31.34 -1.34
N PRO A 59 -2.75 31.51 -1.78
CA PRO A 59 -3.09 31.60 -3.21
C PRO A 59 -2.32 32.71 -3.94
N GLU A 60 -2.00 33.81 -3.26
CA GLU A 60 -1.22 34.91 -3.83
C GLU A 60 0.26 34.50 -4.01
N GLU A 61 0.85 33.78 -3.06
CA GLU A 61 2.21 33.25 -3.19
C GLU A 61 2.31 32.22 -4.33
N VAL A 62 1.27 31.38 -4.51
CA VAL A 62 1.19 30.46 -5.66
C VAL A 62 1.17 31.21 -6.98
N ARG A 63 0.40 32.28 -7.06
CA ARG A 63 0.33 33.15 -8.26
C ARG A 63 1.67 33.82 -8.54
N GLN A 64 2.32 34.37 -7.51
CA GLN A 64 3.63 35.02 -7.63
C GLN A 64 4.70 34.01 -8.07
N PHE A 65 4.69 32.81 -7.49
CA PHE A 65 5.57 31.72 -7.90
C PHE A 65 5.38 31.39 -9.38
N PHE A 66 4.14 31.15 -9.84
CA PHE A 66 3.86 30.82 -11.23
C PHE A 66 4.28 31.95 -12.19
N ASN A 67 4.02 33.20 -11.85
CA ASN A 67 4.40 34.36 -12.65
C ASN A 67 5.92 34.60 -12.65
N SER A 68 6.65 34.10 -11.64
CA SER A 68 8.11 34.20 -11.60
C SER A 68 8.82 33.19 -12.51
N ILE A 69 8.12 32.18 -12.99
CA ILE A 69 8.68 31.18 -13.91
C ILE A 69 8.63 31.79 -15.34
N PRO A 70 9.76 31.94 -16.03
CA PRO A 70 9.79 32.34 -17.44
C PRO A 70 8.88 31.44 -18.27
N LYS A 71 8.26 31.99 -19.30
CA LYS A 71 7.29 31.26 -20.12
C LYS A 71 7.90 29.96 -20.70
N ASP A 72 9.12 30.00 -21.14
CA ASP A 72 9.81 28.86 -21.74
C ASP A 72 10.28 27.81 -20.71
N ASP A 73 10.28 28.15 -19.40
CA ASP A 73 10.65 27.27 -18.29
C ASP A 73 9.44 26.75 -17.51
N ARG A 74 8.21 27.06 -17.98
CA ARG A 74 7.00 26.57 -17.31
C ARG A 74 6.93 25.06 -17.33
N PRO A 75 6.45 24.44 -16.23
CA PRO A 75 6.30 23.00 -16.20
C PRO A 75 5.36 22.51 -17.32
N PHE A 76 5.71 21.39 -17.88
CA PHE A 76 4.87 20.66 -18.81
C PHE A 76 4.25 19.47 -18.06
N PHE A 77 2.92 19.38 -18.03
CA PHE A 77 2.22 18.27 -17.39
C PHE A 77 1.89 17.21 -18.42
N GLY A 78 2.24 15.97 -18.10
CA GLY A 78 1.95 14.83 -18.97
C GLY A 78 0.47 14.51 -19.03
N THR A 79 0.10 13.62 -19.95
CA THR A 79 -1.28 13.14 -20.09
C THR A 79 -1.75 12.48 -18.81
N GLU A 80 -2.95 12.85 -18.37
CA GLU A 80 -3.66 12.27 -17.22
C GLU A 80 -4.95 11.60 -17.66
N LEU A 81 -5.24 10.48 -17.01
CA LEU A 81 -6.46 9.71 -17.25
C LEU A 81 -7.28 9.64 -15.97
N LYS A 82 -8.60 9.70 -16.11
CA LYS A 82 -9.54 9.26 -15.08
C LYS A 82 -10.07 7.89 -15.50
N VAL A 83 -9.90 6.92 -14.62
CA VAL A 83 -10.25 5.53 -14.88
C VAL A 83 -11.35 5.09 -13.93
N ALA A 84 -12.29 4.30 -14.41
CA ALA A 84 -13.28 3.64 -13.59
C ALA A 84 -13.27 2.13 -13.82
N GLN A 85 -13.67 1.37 -12.79
CA GLN A 85 -13.77 -0.09 -12.84
C GLN A 85 -15.10 -0.60 -12.32
N ILE A 86 -15.52 -1.75 -12.84
CA ILE A 86 -16.58 -2.57 -12.27
C ILE A 86 -15.97 -3.93 -11.98
N VAL A 87 -16.10 -4.37 -10.74
CA VAL A 87 -15.52 -5.64 -10.27
C VAL A 87 -16.65 -6.58 -9.90
N VAL A 88 -16.58 -7.83 -10.35
CA VAL A 88 -17.47 -8.92 -9.95
C VAL A 88 -16.64 -10.06 -9.39
N ILE A 89 -16.95 -10.46 -8.17
CA ILE A 89 -16.28 -11.54 -7.44
C ILE A 89 -17.17 -12.79 -7.51
N PRO A 90 -16.65 -13.94 -8.00
CA PRO A 90 -17.37 -15.19 -7.98
C PRO A 90 -17.77 -15.55 -6.55
N LYS A 91 -19.04 -15.88 -6.30
CA LYS A 91 -19.56 -16.24 -4.97
C LYS A 91 -19.65 -17.75 -4.85
N THR A 92 -19.13 -18.27 -3.75
CA THR A 92 -19.25 -19.69 -3.44
C THR A 92 -20.68 -20.04 -3.01
N THR A 93 -21.10 -21.25 -3.34
CA THR A 93 -22.44 -21.75 -2.96
C THR A 93 -22.53 -21.98 -1.45
N GLU A 94 -23.73 -21.87 -0.88
CA GLU A 94 -23.99 -22.19 0.52
C GLU A 94 -23.64 -23.64 0.86
N GLU A 95 -23.74 -24.56 -0.10
CA GLU A 95 -23.30 -25.95 0.06
C GLU A 95 -21.80 -26.05 0.33
N GLU A 96 -20.96 -25.31 -0.42
CA GLU A 96 -19.49 -25.30 -0.23
C GLU A 96 -19.12 -24.62 1.10
N LYS A 97 -19.81 -23.55 1.49
CA LYS A 97 -19.64 -22.92 2.79
C LYS A 97 -19.97 -23.90 3.92
N LYS A 98 -21.08 -24.60 3.82
CA LYS A 98 -21.50 -25.60 4.81
C LYS A 98 -20.46 -26.73 4.94
N LYS A 99 -19.91 -27.23 3.82
CA LYS A 99 -18.85 -28.25 3.86
C LYS A 99 -17.63 -27.80 4.67
N VAL A 100 -17.23 -26.53 4.50
CA VAL A 100 -16.11 -25.95 5.24
C VAL A 100 -16.44 -25.83 6.72
N ILE A 101 -17.61 -25.31 7.07
CA ILE A 101 -18.06 -25.19 8.46
C ILE A 101 -18.12 -26.56 9.12
N ASP A 102 -18.74 -27.56 8.47
CA ASP A 102 -18.86 -28.92 9.01
C ASP A 102 -17.47 -29.54 9.20
N ARG A 103 -16.54 -29.31 8.27
CA ARG A 103 -15.16 -29.78 8.39
C ARG A 103 -14.39 -29.13 9.57
N LEU A 104 -14.60 -27.84 9.82
CA LEU A 104 -14.02 -27.16 10.98
C LEU A 104 -14.60 -27.66 12.29
N LYS A 105 -15.93 -27.99 12.33
CA LYS A 105 -16.56 -28.62 13.49
C LYS A 105 -15.99 -30.01 13.76
N GLU A 106 -15.74 -30.83 12.72
CA GLU A 106 -15.05 -32.10 12.86
C GLU A 106 -13.66 -31.93 13.46
N PHE A 107 -12.88 -30.93 13.00
CA PHE A 107 -11.57 -30.69 13.56
C PHE A 107 -11.59 -30.24 15.01
N LYS A 108 -12.60 -29.43 15.41
CA LYS A 108 -12.81 -29.04 16.79
C LYS A 108 -13.13 -30.29 17.66
N ALA A 109 -14.10 -31.10 17.25
CA ALA A 109 -14.47 -32.33 17.95
C ALA A 109 -13.31 -33.33 18.05
N ASP A 110 -12.51 -33.49 16.99
CA ASP A 110 -11.34 -34.36 17.01
C ASP A 110 -10.31 -33.92 18.06
N VAL A 111 -10.14 -32.62 18.27
CA VAL A 111 -9.21 -32.11 19.29
C VAL A 111 -9.80 -32.21 20.69
N GLU A 112 -11.07 -31.84 20.89
CA GLU A 112 -11.72 -31.79 22.19
C GLU A 112 -12.07 -33.22 22.72
N ASP A 113 -12.59 -34.08 21.86
CA ASP A 113 -13.11 -35.39 22.27
C ASP A 113 -12.09 -36.53 22.08
N ASN A 114 -11.27 -36.46 21.05
CA ASN A 114 -10.34 -37.52 20.65
C ASN A 114 -8.87 -37.22 20.96
N GLY A 115 -8.55 -36.04 21.51
CA GLY A 115 -7.20 -35.64 21.87
C GLY A 115 -6.25 -35.42 20.66
N ALA A 116 -6.80 -35.15 19.47
CA ALA A 116 -6.01 -34.86 18.28
C ALA A 116 -5.22 -33.56 18.48
N ASN A 117 -4.02 -33.50 17.91
CA ASN A 117 -3.18 -32.31 18.04
C ASN A 117 -3.63 -31.20 17.08
N PHE A 118 -4.03 -30.04 17.61
CA PHE A 118 -4.48 -28.89 16.83
C PHE A 118 -3.43 -28.41 15.82
N THR A 119 -2.15 -28.34 16.22
CA THR A 119 -1.05 -27.95 15.33
C THR A 119 -0.90 -28.89 14.13
N THR A 120 -1.09 -30.21 14.35
CA THR A 120 -1.07 -31.18 13.26
C THR A 120 -2.21 -30.91 12.26
N LYS A 121 -3.42 -30.58 12.76
CA LYS A 121 -4.54 -30.19 11.89
C LYS A 121 -4.22 -28.92 11.09
N VAL A 122 -3.62 -27.91 11.72
CA VAL A 122 -3.17 -26.68 11.02
C VAL A 122 -2.22 -27.02 9.88
N VAL A 123 -1.16 -27.77 10.16
CA VAL A 123 -0.12 -28.12 9.17
C VAL A 123 -0.68 -28.91 7.99
N LEU A 124 -1.65 -29.78 8.24
CA LEU A 124 -2.22 -30.65 7.20
C LEU A 124 -3.32 -29.95 6.39
N TYR A 125 -4.15 -29.13 7.00
CA TYR A 125 -5.42 -28.71 6.41
C TYR A 125 -5.63 -27.21 6.26
N SER A 126 -4.90 -26.35 6.98
CA SER A 126 -5.12 -24.91 6.86
C SER A 126 -4.80 -24.38 5.46
N ASP A 127 -5.66 -23.55 4.91
CA ASP A 127 -5.46 -22.86 3.62
C ASP A 127 -4.57 -21.61 3.75
N ASP A 128 -4.19 -21.23 4.97
CA ASP A 128 -3.20 -20.17 5.19
C ASP A 128 -1.78 -20.74 5.13
N ILE A 129 -1.17 -20.64 3.96
CA ILE A 129 0.18 -21.17 3.70
C ILE A 129 1.24 -20.47 4.56
N ALA A 130 1.05 -19.18 4.87
CA ALA A 130 2.02 -18.40 5.63
C ALA A 130 2.14 -18.89 7.07
N SER A 131 1.01 -19.13 7.75
CA SER A 131 0.98 -19.58 9.14
C SER A 131 1.10 -21.10 9.31
N ARG A 132 0.77 -21.89 8.27
CA ARG A 132 0.86 -23.36 8.30
C ARG A 132 2.19 -23.87 8.81
N ARG A 133 3.30 -23.30 8.34
CA ARG A 133 4.66 -23.73 8.70
C ARG A 133 4.99 -23.48 10.17
N SER A 134 4.39 -22.46 10.77
CA SER A 134 4.51 -22.13 12.20
C SER A 134 3.44 -22.80 13.07
N GLY A 135 2.61 -23.69 12.49
CA GLY A 135 1.50 -24.34 13.19
C GLY A 135 0.35 -23.40 13.51
N GLY A 136 0.13 -22.36 12.70
CA GLY A 136 -0.94 -21.37 12.85
C GLY A 136 -0.76 -20.39 14.00
N LYS A 137 0.45 -20.27 14.55
CA LYS A 137 0.72 -19.41 15.71
C LYS A 137 0.62 -17.94 15.36
N LEU A 138 -0.06 -17.20 16.23
CA LEU A 138 -0.22 -15.76 16.15
C LEU A 138 -0.32 -15.19 17.57
N THR A 139 0.29 -14.05 17.82
CA THR A 139 0.13 -13.28 19.07
C THR A 139 -0.58 -11.98 18.77
N LEU A 140 -1.73 -11.75 19.42
CA LEU A 140 -2.47 -10.49 19.33
C LEU A 140 -2.29 -9.67 20.61
N ASN A 141 -2.14 -8.35 20.46
CA ASN A 141 -2.10 -7.44 21.60
C ASN A 141 -3.41 -6.62 21.66
N ARG A 142 -4.16 -6.78 22.76
CA ARG A 142 -5.49 -6.18 22.93
C ARG A 142 -5.55 -4.66 22.75
N LYS A 143 -4.45 -3.95 23.04
CA LYS A 143 -4.39 -2.48 22.91
C LYS A 143 -3.88 -2.00 21.55
N LYS A 144 -2.99 -2.75 20.90
CA LYS A 144 -2.23 -2.27 19.74
C LYS A 144 -2.81 -2.66 18.38
N GLN A 145 -3.70 -3.66 18.30
CA GLN A 145 -4.08 -4.27 17.02
C GLN A 145 -5.52 -4.01 16.58
N ARG A 146 -6.14 -2.95 17.06
CA ARG A 146 -7.43 -2.51 16.53
C ARG A 146 -7.21 -1.96 15.11
N GLY A 147 -7.66 -2.71 14.10
CA GLY A 147 -7.63 -2.30 12.69
C GLY A 147 -6.71 -3.11 11.76
N ASN A 148 -5.83 -3.97 12.29
CA ASN A 148 -4.93 -4.78 11.46
C ASN A 148 -5.45 -6.19 11.13
N PHE A 149 -6.56 -6.60 11.75
CA PHE A 149 -7.18 -7.91 11.59
C PHE A 149 -8.68 -7.76 11.38
N ASP A 150 -9.26 -8.77 10.74
CA ASP A 150 -10.71 -8.90 10.63
C ASP A 150 -11.39 -8.76 12.00
N ARG A 151 -12.52 -8.05 12.03
CA ARG A 151 -13.23 -7.75 13.28
C ARG A 151 -13.71 -9.01 14.00
N ASN A 152 -14.30 -9.94 13.26
CA ASN A 152 -14.84 -11.17 13.82
C ASN A 152 -13.70 -12.04 14.40
N PHE A 153 -12.53 -12.04 13.75
CA PHE A 153 -11.35 -12.73 14.23
C PHE A 153 -10.89 -12.17 15.59
N VAL A 154 -10.79 -10.84 15.69
CA VAL A 154 -10.35 -10.16 16.92
C VAL A 154 -11.34 -10.36 18.07
N GLU A 155 -12.63 -10.18 17.80
CA GLU A 155 -13.69 -10.38 18.78
C GLU A 155 -13.70 -11.82 19.29
N THR A 156 -13.56 -12.81 18.40
CA THR A 156 -13.48 -14.23 18.77
C THR A 156 -12.28 -14.50 19.67
N VAL A 157 -11.07 -14.07 19.30
CA VAL A 157 -9.86 -14.27 20.12
C VAL A 157 -10.05 -13.75 21.54
N PHE A 158 -10.61 -12.54 21.69
CA PHE A 158 -10.75 -11.92 23.01
C PHE A 158 -11.93 -12.43 23.84
N SER A 159 -12.80 -13.26 23.26
CA SER A 159 -13.90 -13.94 23.97
C SER A 159 -13.51 -15.29 24.56
N LEU A 160 -12.42 -15.90 24.04
CA LEU A 160 -11.98 -17.24 24.45
C LEU A 160 -11.26 -17.26 25.79
N ARG A 161 -11.31 -18.42 26.46
CA ARG A 161 -10.50 -18.75 27.65
C ARG A 161 -9.28 -19.58 27.23
N GLU A 162 -8.25 -19.60 28.08
CA GLU A 162 -7.07 -20.44 27.82
C GLU A 162 -7.47 -21.92 27.64
N GLY A 163 -7.01 -22.52 26.54
CA GLY A 163 -7.31 -23.87 26.14
C GLY A 163 -8.61 -24.05 25.36
N GLU A 164 -9.45 -23.03 25.26
CA GLU A 164 -10.74 -23.09 24.57
C GLU A 164 -10.56 -22.99 23.05
N ILE A 165 -11.39 -23.76 22.32
CA ILE A 165 -11.47 -23.71 20.86
C ILE A 165 -12.78 -23.03 20.46
N SER A 166 -12.69 -22.03 19.58
CA SER A 166 -13.88 -21.34 19.06
C SER A 166 -14.79 -22.26 18.25
N ASP A 167 -16.05 -21.90 18.12
CA ASP A 167 -16.86 -22.40 17.02
C ASP A 167 -16.36 -21.84 15.69
N PRO A 168 -16.66 -22.52 14.55
CA PRO A 168 -16.39 -21.97 13.23
C PRO A 168 -17.09 -20.63 13.01
N PHE A 169 -16.36 -19.62 12.56
CA PHE A 169 -16.89 -18.29 12.23
C PHE A 169 -16.37 -17.79 10.89
N GLU A 170 -17.14 -16.93 10.24
CA GLU A 170 -16.82 -16.32 8.96
C GLU A 170 -16.02 -15.02 9.14
N SER A 171 -15.06 -14.79 8.25
CA SER A 171 -14.31 -13.56 8.09
C SER A 171 -14.12 -13.25 6.61
N ASP A 172 -13.53 -12.10 6.29
CA ASP A 172 -13.19 -11.73 4.92
C ASP A 172 -12.21 -12.72 4.25
N PHE A 173 -11.44 -13.47 5.03
CA PHE A 173 -10.44 -14.44 4.54
C PHE A 173 -10.98 -15.85 4.33
N GLY A 174 -12.17 -16.15 4.82
CA GLY A 174 -12.78 -17.47 4.86
C GLY A 174 -13.29 -17.84 6.26
N TYR A 175 -13.32 -19.12 6.57
CA TYR A 175 -13.83 -19.65 7.84
C TYR A 175 -12.69 -20.08 8.75
N PHE A 176 -12.79 -19.70 10.02
CA PHE A 176 -11.77 -19.97 11.03
C PHE A 176 -12.32 -20.82 12.19
N ILE A 177 -11.41 -21.59 12.80
CA ILE A 177 -11.45 -21.97 14.22
C ILE A 177 -10.15 -21.56 14.87
N ILE A 178 -10.21 -21.11 16.12
CA ILE A 178 -9.08 -20.60 16.90
C ILE A 178 -9.00 -21.36 18.21
N ILE A 179 -7.80 -21.76 18.62
CA ILE A 179 -7.51 -22.17 19.99
C ILE A 179 -6.71 -21.09 20.69
N LEU A 180 -7.11 -20.68 21.89
CA LEU A 180 -6.33 -19.78 22.72
C LEU A 180 -5.36 -20.58 23.58
N ASP A 181 -4.07 -20.47 23.29
CA ASP A 181 -3.02 -21.19 24.02
C ASP A 181 -2.73 -20.55 25.37
N LYS A 182 -2.56 -19.21 25.40
CA LYS A 182 -2.16 -18.49 26.62
C LYS A 182 -2.47 -17.01 26.58
N ILE A 183 -2.80 -16.44 27.74
CA ILE A 183 -2.93 -15.00 27.95
C ILE A 183 -1.73 -14.51 28.75
N ARG A 184 -1.00 -13.52 28.21
CA ARG A 184 0.13 -12.87 28.87
C ARG A 184 -0.13 -11.36 28.99
N GLY A 185 -0.90 -11.00 30.03
CA GLY A 185 -1.31 -9.61 30.24
C GLY A 185 -2.21 -9.08 29.15
N GLN A 186 -1.67 -8.31 28.19
CA GLN A 186 -2.40 -7.81 27.03
C GLN A 186 -2.19 -8.65 25.77
N GLU A 187 -1.34 -9.65 25.83
CA GLU A 187 -1.01 -10.53 24.70
C GLU A 187 -1.78 -11.85 24.79
N TYR A 188 -2.35 -12.25 23.66
CA TYR A 188 -3.11 -13.47 23.47
C TYR A 188 -2.37 -14.32 22.44
N ASP A 189 -1.79 -15.43 22.89
CA ASP A 189 -1.15 -16.42 22.03
C ASP A 189 -2.18 -17.40 21.52
N VAL A 190 -2.40 -17.43 20.23
CA VAL A 190 -3.40 -18.29 19.58
C VAL A 190 -2.79 -19.14 18.48
N ARG A 191 -3.49 -20.20 18.13
CA ARG A 191 -3.32 -20.91 16.86
C ARG A 191 -4.65 -20.98 16.14
N TYR A 192 -4.61 -20.95 14.82
CA TYR A 192 -5.83 -20.98 14.02
C TYR A 192 -5.74 -21.91 12.82
N ILE A 193 -6.88 -22.37 12.37
CA ILE A 193 -7.10 -23.04 11.08
C ILE A 193 -7.98 -22.14 10.25
N LEU A 194 -7.54 -21.83 9.03
CA LEU A 194 -8.33 -21.17 8.01
C LEU A 194 -8.71 -22.18 6.94
N LEU A 195 -10.00 -22.27 6.61
CA LEU A 195 -10.48 -22.97 5.42
C LEU A 195 -11.28 -22.02 4.54
N ARG A 196 -11.09 -22.15 3.22
CA ARG A 196 -11.82 -21.38 2.21
C ARG A 196 -12.78 -22.28 1.45
N PRO A 197 -14.07 -21.87 1.27
CA PRO A 197 -14.97 -22.58 0.37
C PRO A 197 -14.38 -22.59 -1.05
N LYS A 198 -14.48 -23.73 -1.73
CA LYS A 198 -13.93 -23.85 -3.08
C LYS A 198 -14.87 -23.24 -4.11
N LEU A 199 -14.34 -22.37 -4.97
CA LEU A 199 -15.04 -21.88 -6.14
C LEU A 199 -15.17 -23.02 -7.16
N LYS A 200 -16.38 -23.30 -7.62
CA LYS A 200 -16.62 -24.23 -8.72
C LYS A 200 -16.39 -23.54 -10.06
N PRO A 201 -15.96 -24.27 -11.10
CA PRO A 201 -15.82 -23.70 -12.45
C PRO A 201 -17.10 -23.00 -12.95
N PHE A 202 -18.28 -23.50 -12.54
CA PHE A 202 -19.57 -22.89 -12.86
C PHE A 202 -19.72 -21.49 -12.23
N ASP A 203 -19.38 -21.32 -10.95
CA ASP A 203 -19.49 -20.04 -10.24
C ASP A 203 -18.56 -18.98 -10.87
N ILE A 204 -17.36 -19.41 -11.27
CA ILE A 204 -16.39 -18.57 -11.96
C ILE A 204 -16.93 -18.13 -13.32
N ALA A 205 -17.48 -19.07 -14.11
CA ALA A 205 -18.04 -18.76 -15.42
C ALA A 205 -19.28 -17.86 -15.33
N GLU A 206 -20.12 -18.05 -14.31
CA GLU A 206 -21.30 -17.21 -14.08
C GLU A 206 -20.93 -15.76 -13.76
N ALA A 207 -19.91 -15.55 -12.91
CA ALA A 207 -19.41 -14.22 -12.59
C ALA A 207 -18.85 -13.51 -13.83
N ALA A 208 -18.04 -14.20 -14.65
CA ALA A 208 -17.53 -13.66 -15.89
C ALA A 208 -18.66 -13.30 -16.87
N LYS A 209 -19.66 -14.17 -17.00
CA LYS A 209 -20.83 -13.95 -17.86
C LYS A 209 -21.69 -12.77 -17.36
N LYS A 210 -21.87 -12.63 -16.04
CA LYS A 210 -22.57 -11.50 -15.44
C LYS A 210 -21.93 -10.17 -15.86
N LEU A 211 -20.60 -10.11 -15.76
CA LEU A 211 -19.85 -8.91 -16.14
C LEU A 211 -19.83 -8.67 -17.64
N GLU A 212 -19.78 -9.70 -18.48
CA GLU A 212 -19.89 -9.56 -19.94
C GLU A 212 -21.28 -9.05 -20.36
N ASN A 213 -22.35 -9.52 -19.72
CA ASN A 213 -23.69 -9.00 -19.95
C ASN A 213 -23.77 -7.52 -19.58
N ALA A 214 -23.22 -7.15 -18.43
CA ALA A 214 -23.15 -5.76 -17.98
C ALA A 214 -22.38 -4.87 -18.96
N ARG A 215 -21.23 -5.36 -19.43
CA ARG A 215 -20.46 -4.70 -20.49
C ARG A 215 -21.30 -4.44 -21.73
N ASN A 216 -22.04 -5.46 -22.21
CA ASN A 216 -22.89 -5.32 -23.37
C ASN A 216 -24.02 -4.30 -23.16
N THR A 217 -24.62 -4.21 -21.96
CA THR A 217 -25.61 -3.19 -21.58
C THR A 217 -25.03 -1.77 -21.65
N ILE A 218 -23.77 -1.60 -21.23
CA ILE A 218 -23.07 -0.32 -21.36
C ILE A 218 -22.81 0.03 -22.83
N LEU A 219 -22.31 -0.95 -23.61
CA LEU A 219 -22.01 -0.74 -25.03
C LEU A 219 -23.26 -0.46 -25.89
N SER A 220 -24.42 -0.99 -25.52
CA SER A 220 -25.68 -0.66 -26.17
C SER A 220 -26.21 0.73 -25.82
N GLY A 221 -25.68 1.33 -24.75
CA GLY A 221 -26.13 2.63 -24.25
C GLY A 221 -27.41 2.59 -23.40
N ASP A 222 -27.86 1.39 -23.00
CA ASP A 222 -29.05 1.23 -22.17
C ASP A 222 -28.81 1.75 -20.75
N LEU A 223 -27.61 1.56 -20.21
CA LEU A 223 -27.14 2.08 -18.91
C LEU A 223 -25.74 2.68 -19.06
N THR A 224 -25.46 3.68 -18.25
CA THR A 224 -24.11 4.24 -18.13
C THR A 224 -23.19 3.31 -17.32
N PHE A 225 -21.89 3.47 -17.49
CA PHE A 225 -20.90 2.73 -16.69
C PHE A 225 -21.11 2.93 -15.19
N ALA A 226 -21.43 4.17 -14.77
CA ALA A 226 -21.66 4.51 -13.36
C ALA A 226 -22.92 3.83 -12.78
N GLU A 227 -24.01 3.76 -13.54
CA GLU A 227 -25.23 3.08 -13.11
C GLU A 227 -24.98 1.57 -12.96
N VAL A 228 -24.29 0.95 -13.91
CA VAL A 228 -23.92 -0.47 -13.82
C VAL A 228 -22.94 -0.73 -12.67
N ALA A 229 -21.98 0.17 -12.43
CA ALA A 229 -21.07 0.06 -11.29
C ALA A 229 -21.85 0.05 -9.96
N LEU A 230 -22.81 0.96 -9.81
CA LEU A 230 -23.67 1.04 -8.63
C LEU A 230 -24.51 -0.22 -8.44
N GLU A 231 -24.99 -0.84 -9.51
CA GLU A 231 -25.86 -2.00 -9.45
C GLU A 231 -25.09 -3.28 -9.13
N ILE A 232 -23.99 -3.57 -9.84
CA ILE A 232 -23.39 -4.89 -9.83
C ILE A 232 -21.99 -4.99 -9.28
N SER A 233 -21.25 -3.86 -9.10
CA SER A 233 -19.89 -3.92 -8.62
C SER A 233 -19.83 -4.45 -7.17
N ASP A 234 -18.95 -5.41 -6.94
CA ASP A 234 -18.64 -5.90 -5.60
C ASP A 234 -17.53 -5.08 -4.92
N GLU A 235 -16.89 -4.12 -5.63
CA GLU A 235 -15.88 -3.20 -5.10
C GLU A 235 -16.55 -2.03 -4.37
N THR A 236 -16.60 -2.10 -3.04
CA THR A 236 -17.32 -1.12 -2.22
C THR A 236 -16.68 0.27 -2.19
N GLU A 237 -15.35 0.34 -2.38
CA GLU A 237 -14.59 1.60 -2.34
C GLU A 237 -14.92 2.52 -3.51
N THR A 238 -15.16 1.95 -4.70
CA THR A 238 -15.39 2.71 -5.93
C THR A 238 -16.86 2.71 -6.40
N LYS A 239 -17.63 1.72 -5.97
CA LYS A 239 -19.01 1.47 -6.40
C LYS A 239 -19.90 2.71 -6.36
N PHE A 240 -19.86 3.45 -5.25
CA PHE A 240 -20.75 4.61 -5.01
C PHE A 240 -20.29 5.87 -5.76
N GLU A 241 -19.07 5.90 -6.24
CA GLU A 241 -18.47 6.95 -7.08
C GLU A 241 -18.50 6.60 -8.57
N GLY A 242 -19.41 5.70 -8.97
CA GLY A 242 -19.54 5.27 -10.36
C GLY A 242 -18.38 4.43 -10.86
N GLY A 243 -17.69 3.73 -9.95
CA GLY A 243 -16.54 2.89 -10.24
C GLY A 243 -15.21 3.64 -10.35
N LYS A 244 -15.16 4.96 -10.13
CA LYS A 244 -13.94 5.77 -10.29
C LYS A 244 -12.83 5.33 -9.35
N LEU A 245 -11.65 5.12 -9.91
CA LEU A 245 -10.44 4.81 -9.15
C LEU A 245 -9.88 6.08 -8.50
N ILE A 246 -9.42 5.95 -7.26
CA ILE A 246 -8.70 7.00 -6.55
C ILE A 246 -7.20 6.70 -6.67
N ASN A 247 -6.43 7.69 -7.10
CA ASN A 247 -4.98 7.58 -7.14
C ASN A 247 -4.44 7.53 -5.70
N PRO A 248 -3.72 6.46 -5.31
CA PRO A 248 -3.24 6.28 -3.95
C PRO A 248 -2.19 7.32 -3.53
N GLU A 249 -1.47 7.90 -4.50
CA GLU A 249 -0.41 8.89 -4.23
C GLU A 249 -0.97 10.30 -4.05
N THR A 250 -1.91 10.70 -4.91
CA THR A 250 -2.44 12.07 -4.94
C THR A 250 -3.79 12.22 -4.22
N GLN A 251 -4.48 11.10 -3.95
CA GLN A 251 -5.81 11.03 -3.33
C GLN A 251 -6.89 11.74 -4.15
N ASP A 252 -6.68 11.87 -5.47
CA ASP A 252 -7.65 12.36 -6.46
C ASP A 252 -7.95 11.27 -7.50
N PHE A 253 -8.70 11.63 -8.56
CA PHE A 253 -9.08 10.70 -9.63
C PHE A 253 -8.15 10.75 -10.85
N ASN A 254 -7.07 11.55 -10.82
CA ASN A 254 -6.18 11.73 -11.95
C ASN A 254 -4.98 10.80 -11.84
N PHE A 255 -4.72 10.06 -12.89
CA PHE A 255 -3.56 9.18 -13.02
C PHE A 255 -2.65 9.72 -14.13
N GLU A 256 -1.50 10.24 -13.77
CA GLU A 256 -0.48 10.61 -14.76
C GLU A 256 0.04 9.36 -15.46
N LEU A 257 -0.02 9.35 -16.78
CA LEU A 257 0.25 8.17 -17.59
C LEU A 257 1.65 7.57 -17.34
N THR A 258 2.64 8.43 -17.10
CA THR A 258 4.04 8.05 -16.86
C THR A 258 4.30 7.49 -15.46
N LYS A 259 3.38 7.71 -14.51
CA LYS A 259 3.46 7.26 -13.11
C LYS A 259 2.45 6.19 -12.75
N MET A 260 1.59 5.85 -13.72
CA MET A 260 0.56 4.84 -13.53
C MET A 260 1.18 3.46 -13.29
N ASP A 261 0.50 2.65 -12.48
CA ASP A 261 0.86 1.25 -12.31
C ASP A 261 0.95 0.55 -13.67
N PRO A 262 2.03 -0.17 -13.97
CA PRO A 262 2.26 -0.79 -15.29
C PRO A 262 1.17 -1.79 -15.70
N GLU A 263 0.56 -2.50 -14.76
CA GLU A 263 -0.50 -3.44 -15.04
C GLU A 263 -1.77 -2.70 -15.45
N LEU A 264 -2.19 -1.69 -14.67
CA LEU A 264 -3.33 -0.84 -15.01
C LEU A 264 -3.11 -0.15 -16.36
N TYR A 265 -1.92 0.40 -16.60
CA TYR A 265 -1.57 1.02 -17.89
C TYR A 265 -1.78 0.05 -19.07
N SER A 266 -1.23 -1.15 -18.98
CA SER A 266 -1.35 -2.15 -20.06
C SER A 266 -2.79 -2.54 -20.38
N GLN A 267 -3.68 -2.44 -19.39
CA GLN A 267 -5.10 -2.77 -19.55
C GLN A 267 -5.92 -1.66 -20.21
N ILE A 268 -5.48 -0.40 -20.12
CA ILE A 268 -6.23 0.77 -20.61
C ILE A 268 -5.54 1.53 -21.74
N GLU A 269 -4.27 1.26 -22.08
CA GLU A 269 -3.47 2.02 -23.06
C GLU A 269 -4.16 2.16 -24.42
N LYS A 270 -4.96 1.15 -24.81
CA LYS A 270 -5.68 1.10 -26.10
C LYS A 270 -7.10 1.65 -26.04
N LEU A 271 -7.59 1.99 -24.85
CA LEU A 271 -8.94 2.52 -24.68
C LEU A 271 -8.96 4.02 -25.01
N LYS A 272 -9.96 4.44 -25.76
CA LYS A 272 -10.33 5.83 -25.94
C LYS A 272 -11.30 6.24 -24.83
N ASP A 273 -11.54 7.53 -24.73
CA ASP A 273 -12.50 8.06 -23.77
C ASP A 273 -13.89 7.46 -24.02
N GLY A 274 -14.47 6.88 -22.98
CA GLY A 274 -15.75 6.18 -23.03
C GLY A 274 -15.69 4.73 -23.51
N ASP A 275 -14.55 4.25 -24.01
CA ASP A 275 -14.38 2.82 -24.36
C ASP A 275 -14.39 1.95 -23.09
N VAL A 276 -14.96 0.76 -23.21
CA VAL A 276 -15.00 -0.24 -22.14
C VAL A 276 -14.12 -1.43 -22.52
N SER A 277 -13.21 -1.81 -21.63
CA SER A 277 -12.33 -2.95 -21.83
C SER A 277 -13.11 -4.26 -22.03
N ILE A 278 -12.44 -5.28 -22.52
CA ILE A 278 -12.92 -6.66 -22.39
C ILE A 278 -12.98 -7.06 -20.90
N VAL A 279 -13.67 -8.15 -20.59
CA VAL A 279 -13.65 -8.72 -19.24
C VAL A 279 -12.24 -9.25 -18.94
N LEU A 280 -11.62 -8.68 -17.92
CA LEU A 280 -10.29 -9.03 -17.44
C LEU A 280 -10.41 -9.92 -16.21
N ARG A 281 -9.61 -10.97 -16.14
CA ARG A 281 -9.45 -11.76 -14.93
C ARG A 281 -8.36 -11.14 -14.07
N ASP A 282 -8.61 -11.09 -12.78
CA ASP A 282 -7.74 -10.48 -11.79
C ASP A 282 -7.77 -11.29 -10.49
N GLU A 283 -6.86 -11.01 -9.57
CA GLU A 283 -6.80 -11.62 -8.25
C GLU A 283 -6.27 -10.63 -7.23
N ASP A 284 -6.60 -10.83 -5.97
CA ASP A 284 -6.01 -10.11 -4.86
C ASP A 284 -5.82 -11.06 -3.65
N ARG A 285 -5.35 -10.51 -2.54
CA ARG A 285 -5.08 -11.28 -1.32
C ARG A 285 -6.33 -11.98 -0.76
N LEU A 286 -7.51 -11.40 -0.94
CA LEU A 286 -8.78 -11.91 -0.44
C LEU A 286 -9.45 -12.83 -1.46
N ASN A 287 -9.36 -12.45 -2.73
CA ASN A 287 -10.09 -13.07 -3.83
C ASN A 287 -9.11 -13.68 -4.85
N PRO A 288 -8.94 -15.01 -4.86
CA PRO A 288 -8.04 -15.68 -5.81
C PRO A 288 -8.55 -15.61 -7.26
N VAL A 289 -9.80 -15.21 -7.46
CA VAL A 289 -10.40 -14.93 -8.77
C VAL A 289 -11.39 -13.81 -8.60
N LYS A 290 -11.24 -12.75 -9.39
CA LYS A 290 -12.21 -11.70 -9.63
C LYS A 290 -12.20 -11.31 -11.09
N PHE A 291 -13.24 -10.66 -11.55
CA PHE A 291 -13.35 -10.15 -12.91
C PHE A 291 -13.59 -8.66 -12.86
N LYS A 292 -12.94 -7.92 -13.77
CA LYS A 292 -13.12 -6.48 -13.89
C LYS A 292 -13.29 -6.05 -15.34
N ILE A 293 -13.99 -4.97 -15.55
CA ILE A 293 -13.96 -4.16 -16.76
C ILE A 293 -13.54 -2.75 -16.39
N LEU A 294 -12.82 -2.11 -17.27
CA LEU A 294 -12.27 -0.77 -17.10
C LEU A 294 -12.81 0.16 -18.17
N THR A 295 -12.91 1.43 -17.84
CA THR A 295 -13.19 2.51 -18.79
C THR A 295 -12.34 3.72 -18.49
N VAL A 296 -11.95 4.47 -19.53
CA VAL A 296 -11.38 5.82 -19.40
C VAL A 296 -12.54 6.80 -19.45
N THR A 297 -12.80 7.48 -18.33
CA THR A 297 -13.92 8.41 -18.22
C THR A 297 -13.59 9.83 -18.66
N ASP A 298 -12.30 10.17 -18.62
CA ASP A 298 -11.81 11.51 -19.01
C ASP A 298 -10.32 11.43 -19.30
N ARG A 299 -9.85 12.26 -20.25
CA ARG A 299 -8.45 12.40 -20.64
C ARG A 299 -8.07 13.87 -20.68
N ILE A 300 -6.99 14.19 -20.01
CA ILE A 300 -6.36 15.51 -20.10
C ILE A 300 -5.04 15.29 -20.84
N ASP A 301 -4.96 15.79 -22.06
CA ASP A 301 -3.74 15.67 -22.85
C ASP A 301 -2.58 16.46 -22.23
N GLU A 302 -1.36 16.09 -22.60
CA GLU A 302 -0.17 16.81 -22.17
C GLU A 302 -0.24 18.30 -22.56
N HIS A 303 0.12 19.17 -21.66
CA HIS A 303 0.02 20.61 -21.86
C HIS A 303 1.01 21.41 -21.00
N GLU A 304 1.34 22.65 -21.46
CA GLU A 304 2.05 23.63 -20.62
C GLU A 304 1.17 24.04 -19.43
N ALA A 305 1.77 24.14 -18.24
CA ALA A 305 1.07 24.50 -17.01
C ALA A 305 0.17 25.75 -17.18
N ASN A 306 -1.09 25.62 -16.83
CA ASN A 306 -2.09 26.69 -16.85
C ASN A 306 -2.59 26.94 -15.43
N PHE A 307 -2.46 28.20 -14.97
CA PHE A 307 -2.83 28.56 -13.59
C PHE A 307 -4.28 28.24 -13.22
N ALA A 308 -5.22 28.31 -14.18
CA ALA A 308 -6.63 28.08 -13.89
C ALA A 308 -7.00 26.59 -13.77
N THR A 309 -6.37 25.74 -14.59
CA THR A 309 -6.67 24.30 -14.64
C THR A 309 -5.77 23.48 -13.72
N ASP A 310 -4.52 23.91 -13.51
CA ASP A 310 -3.50 23.14 -12.82
C ASP A 310 -3.13 23.73 -11.46
N TYR A 311 -4.02 24.53 -10.88
CA TYR A 311 -3.76 25.25 -9.62
C TYR A 311 -3.18 24.35 -8.51
N ILE A 312 -3.72 23.17 -8.30
CA ILE A 312 -3.27 22.23 -7.25
C ILE A 312 -1.82 21.76 -7.50
N LYS A 313 -1.49 21.44 -8.73
CA LYS A 313 -0.12 21.03 -9.11
C LYS A 313 0.86 22.19 -8.94
N ILE A 314 0.45 23.38 -9.39
CA ILE A 314 1.26 24.62 -9.24
C ILE A 314 1.42 24.97 -7.76
N GLN A 315 0.40 24.78 -6.94
CA GLN A 315 0.45 24.97 -5.49
C GLN A 315 1.46 24.02 -4.84
N ALA A 316 1.47 22.74 -5.24
CA ALA A 316 2.44 21.77 -4.74
C ALA A 316 3.89 22.17 -5.10
N LEU A 317 4.12 22.64 -6.34
CA LEU A 317 5.43 23.15 -6.77
C LEU A 317 5.85 24.42 -5.99
N ALA A 318 4.91 25.35 -5.79
CA ALA A 318 5.15 26.57 -5.01
C ALA A 318 5.48 26.23 -3.55
N LEU A 319 4.76 25.29 -2.95
CA LEU A 319 5.03 24.82 -1.60
C LEU A 319 6.40 24.17 -1.49
N GLN A 320 6.76 23.30 -2.42
CA GLN A 320 8.08 22.68 -2.47
C GLN A 320 9.19 23.73 -2.59
N ASN A 321 9.02 24.72 -3.46
CA ASN A 321 9.98 25.83 -3.63
C ASN A 321 10.11 26.66 -2.35
N LYS A 322 8.99 26.97 -1.69
CA LYS A 322 9.00 27.70 -0.41
C LYS A 322 9.70 26.91 0.69
N LYS A 323 9.44 25.60 0.79
CA LYS A 323 10.12 24.71 1.74
C LYS A 323 11.64 24.71 1.55
N LEU A 324 12.11 24.63 0.30
CA LEU A 324 13.55 24.71 0.00
C LEU A 324 14.15 26.04 0.43
N LYS A 325 13.46 27.16 0.17
CA LYS A 325 13.90 28.50 0.58
C LYS A 325 13.95 28.66 2.10
N GLU A 326 12.99 28.09 2.84
CA GLU A 326 13.01 28.13 4.32
C GLU A 326 14.16 27.30 4.90
N ILE A 327 14.47 26.14 4.30
CA ILE A 327 15.66 25.36 4.69
C ILE A 327 16.94 26.13 4.43
N GLU A 328 17.08 26.74 3.25
CA GLU A 328 18.26 27.54 2.88
C GLU A 328 18.43 28.75 3.82
N LYS A 329 17.36 29.47 4.08
CA LYS A 329 17.34 30.61 5.02
C LYS A 329 17.78 30.18 6.42
N TRP A 330 17.24 29.05 6.91
CA TRP A 330 17.63 28.50 8.21
C TRP A 330 19.13 28.10 8.21
N GLN A 331 19.61 27.44 7.16
CA GLN A 331 21.03 27.07 7.03
C GLN A 331 21.93 28.29 7.05
N ASN A 332 21.62 29.32 6.28
CA ASN A 332 22.40 30.56 6.24
C ASN A 332 22.43 31.26 7.62
N THR A 333 21.29 31.34 8.29
CA THR A 333 21.24 31.88 9.66
C THR A 333 22.13 31.08 10.61
N LYS A 334 22.12 29.73 10.52
CA LYS A 334 22.97 28.89 11.38
C LYS A 334 24.44 28.98 11.03
N ILE A 335 24.81 29.17 9.76
CA ILE A 335 26.17 29.42 9.33
C ILE A 335 26.67 30.76 9.92
N ASP A 336 25.84 31.79 9.88
CA ASP A 336 26.19 33.11 10.43
C ASP A 336 26.42 33.07 11.95
N ASP A 337 25.59 32.32 12.65
CA ASP A 337 25.65 32.15 14.12
C ASP A 337 26.78 31.21 14.60
N THR A 338 27.37 30.42 13.69
CA THR A 338 28.33 29.37 14.05
C THR A 338 29.76 29.78 13.73
N TYR A 339 30.69 29.51 14.63
CA TYR A 339 32.11 29.69 14.31
C TYR A 339 32.59 28.65 13.30
N ILE A 340 33.02 29.10 12.12
CA ILE A 340 33.50 28.23 11.04
C ILE A 340 34.92 28.58 10.69
N LYS A 341 35.82 27.59 10.65
CA LYS A 341 37.20 27.73 10.23
C LYS A 341 37.46 26.80 9.05
N ILE A 342 37.66 27.38 7.88
CA ILE A 342 38.03 26.64 6.67
C ILE A 342 39.55 26.75 6.46
N ALA A 343 40.21 25.62 6.23
CA ALA A 343 41.63 25.60 5.94
C ALA A 343 41.93 26.37 4.62
N ASN A 344 43.09 27.02 4.55
CA ASN A 344 43.40 27.93 3.44
C ASN A 344 43.36 27.24 2.08
N GLU A 345 43.72 25.97 2.02
CA GLU A 345 43.69 25.15 0.81
C GLU A 345 42.31 24.98 0.19
N TYR A 346 41.23 25.07 1.03
CA TYR A 346 39.86 24.92 0.56
C TYR A 346 39.10 26.24 0.40
N LYS A 347 39.73 27.40 0.68
CA LYS A 347 39.05 28.70 0.56
C LYS A 347 38.73 29.10 -0.89
N GLY A 348 39.40 28.48 -1.86
CA GLY A 348 39.12 28.66 -3.28
C GLY A 348 38.07 27.74 -3.87
N CYS A 349 37.49 26.85 -3.05
CA CYS A 349 36.41 25.98 -3.51
C CYS A 349 35.08 26.74 -3.59
N GLU A 350 34.24 26.36 -4.53
CA GLU A 350 32.85 26.83 -4.59
C GLU A 350 32.02 26.09 -3.54
N PHE A 351 31.30 26.84 -2.71
CA PHE A 351 30.41 26.33 -1.70
C PHE A 351 28.96 26.69 -2.03
N PHE A 352 28.04 25.78 -1.86
CA PHE A 352 26.60 26.03 -2.06
C PHE A 352 25.99 27.02 -1.07
N SER A 353 26.61 27.21 0.07
CA SER A 353 26.18 28.15 1.12
C SER A 353 27.34 29.06 1.53
N ASN A 354 27.03 30.16 2.22
CA ASN A 354 28.02 31.19 2.61
C ASN A 354 28.99 30.76 3.73
N TRP A 355 29.68 29.62 3.54
CA TRP A 355 30.61 29.06 4.53
C TRP A 355 31.83 29.99 4.77
N LEU A 356 32.20 30.82 3.82
CA LEU A 356 33.32 31.73 3.93
C LEU A 356 32.97 33.03 4.68
N LYS A 357 31.67 33.28 5.01
CA LYS A 357 31.21 34.49 5.72
C LYS A 357 31.76 35.77 5.12
N GLN A 358 31.54 35.98 3.84
CA GLN A 358 31.92 37.23 3.13
C GLN A 358 31.00 38.37 3.53
#